data_6858f21fdb702493d09554edc477f75f
#
_entry.id   6858f21fdb702493d09554edc477f75f
#
_cell.length_a   1.000
_cell.length_b   1.000
_cell.length_c   1.000
_cell.angle_alpha   90.00
_cell.angle_beta   90.00
_cell.angle_gamma   90.00
#
_symmetry.space_group_name_H-M   'P 1'
#
loop_
_entity.id
_entity.type
_entity.pdbx_description
1 polymer ?
#
loop_
_entity_poly.entity_id
_entity_poly.type
_entity_poly.pdbx_seq_one_letter_code
_entity_poly.pdbx_strand_id
1 'polypeptide(L)'
;DYDDRLLFAGTNEVNNDDANGAQPTEENYRVQNGFNQVFVNTVRATGGRNHYRHLIVQAYNTDVAKAVAHFTMPLDIVQNRIFLECHYYDPYDFTIMPNDENFKSQWGAAFAGGDVSATGQEGDIEATLSSLNVFINNNVPVIIGEYGPTLRDQLTGEALENHLKSRNDYIEYVVK
;
A
#
# COMPACT_ATOMS: atom_id res chain seq x y z
N ASP A 1 26.03 5.64 11.97
CA ASP A 1 25.30 6.81 12.45
C ASP A 1 23.81 6.49 12.53
N TYR A 2 23.32 6.49 13.74
CA TYR A 2 21.96 6.05 14.04
C TYR A 2 21.09 7.28 14.31
N ASP A 3 20.58 7.88 13.21
CA ASP A 3 19.65 9.00 13.30
C ASP A 3 18.25 8.49 13.62
N ASP A 4 17.57 9.10 14.58
CA ASP A 4 16.20 8.75 14.99
C ASP A 4 15.17 9.05 13.88
N ARG A 5 15.55 9.87 12.89
CA ARG A 5 14.77 10.18 11.71
C ARG A 5 14.78 9.07 10.65
N LEU A 6 15.67 8.09 10.80
CA LEU A 6 15.74 6.93 9.90
C LEU A 6 14.87 5.80 10.43
N LEU A 7 13.85 5.43 9.68
CA LEU A 7 13.00 4.26 9.93
C LEU A 7 13.54 3.08 9.13
N PHE A 8 13.35 1.87 9.66
CA PHE A 8 13.71 0.65 8.93
C PHE A 8 12.45 -0.08 8.51
N ALA A 9 12.37 -0.44 7.23
CA ALA A 9 11.34 -1.30 6.68
C ALA A 9 11.89 -2.72 6.48
N GLY A 10 11.08 -3.74 6.78
CA GLY A 10 11.53 -5.13 6.81
C GLY A 10 11.46 -5.83 5.46
N THR A 11 10.45 -5.53 4.68
CA THR A 11 10.13 -6.21 3.41
C THR A 11 9.59 -5.21 2.40
N ASN A 12 9.35 -5.65 1.16
CA ASN A 12 8.58 -4.92 0.15
C ASN A 12 7.76 -5.91 -0.69
N GLU A 13 6.41 -5.79 -0.61
CA GLU A 13 5.44 -6.52 -1.44
C GLU A 13 5.68 -8.04 -1.53
N VAL A 14 6.08 -8.66 -0.43
CA VAL A 14 6.31 -10.11 -0.41
C VAL A 14 5.01 -10.83 -0.73
N ASN A 15 5.05 -11.59 -1.79
CA ASN A 15 3.96 -12.44 -2.26
C ASN A 15 4.54 -13.75 -2.82
N ASN A 16 3.69 -14.70 -3.11
CA ASN A 16 4.04 -15.88 -3.90
C ASN A 16 3.59 -15.63 -5.33
N ASP A 17 4.38 -14.97 -6.13
CA ASP A 17 4.12 -14.80 -7.57
C ASP A 17 3.95 -16.17 -8.25
N ASP A 18 2.83 -16.77 -7.97
CA ASP A 18 2.38 -17.93 -8.68
C ASP A 18 1.87 -17.44 -10.04
N ALA A 19 2.65 -17.70 -11.09
CA ALA A 19 2.34 -17.34 -12.47
C ALA A 19 0.94 -17.84 -12.94
N ASN A 20 0.27 -18.64 -12.13
CA ASN A 20 -1.08 -19.14 -12.38
C ASN A 20 -2.17 -18.34 -11.64
N GLY A 21 -1.85 -17.26 -10.95
CA GLY A 21 -2.82 -16.43 -10.23
C GLY A 21 -3.49 -17.13 -9.03
N ALA A 22 -2.81 -18.10 -8.41
CA ALA A 22 -3.32 -18.76 -7.23
C ALA A 22 -3.49 -17.76 -6.08
N GLN A 23 -4.63 -17.85 -5.39
CA GLN A 23 -4.88 -17.06 -4.20
C GLN A 23 -3.91 -17.45 -3.08
N PRO A 24 -3.44 -16.49 -2.27
CA PRO A 24 -2.58 -16.79 -1.14
C PRO A 24 -3.29 -17.73 -0.14
N THR A 25 -2.50 -18.57 0.49
CA THR A 25 -2.95 -19.51 1.51
C THR A 25 -2.70 -18.96 2.91
N GLU A 26 -3.29 -19.56 3.94
CA GLU A 26 -2.99 -19.25 5.34
C GLU A 26 -1.50 -19.39 5.66
N GLU A 27 -0.80 -20.32 5.01
CA GLU A 27 0.64 -20.48 5.16
C GLU A 27 1.41 -19.25 4.64
N ASN A 28 0.99 -18.66 3.51
CA ASN A 28 1.62 -17.46 2.97
C ASN A 28 1.49 -16.28 3.94
N TYR A 29 0.32 -16.07 4.54
CA TYR A 29 0.10 -15.04 5.54
C TYR A 29 0.94 -15.28 6.80
N ARG A 30 0.98 -16.53 7.27
CA ARG A 30 1.78 -16.93 8.42
C ARG A 30 3.28 -16.68 8.19
N VAL A 31 3.78 -16.99 7.00
CA VAL A 31 5.19 -16.76 6.63
C VAL A 31 5.50 -15.27 6.61
N GLN A 32 4.65 -14.42 6.01
CA GLN A 32 4.85 -12.98 6.02
C GLN A 32 4.85 -12.39 7.44
N ASN A 33 3.91 -12.79 8.28
CA ASN A 33 3.89 -12.41 9.69
C ASN A 33 5.15 -12.88 10.43
N GLY A 34 5.68 -14.06 10.06
CA GLY A 34 6.95 -14.58 10.58
C GLY A 34 8.16 -13.72 10.18
N PHE A 35 8.22 -13.25 8.93
CA PHE A 35 9.26 -12.31 8.49
C PHE A 35 9.25 -11.02 9.31
N ASN A 36 8.07 -10.45 9.54
CA ASN A 36 7.91 -9.26 10.37
C ASN A 36 8.45 -9.50 11.79
N GLN A 37 8.13 -10.64 12.41
CA GLN A 37 8.63 -10.96 13.75
C GLN A 37 10.15 -11.12 13.79
N VAL A 38 10.73 -11.81 12.81
CA VAL A 38 12.18 -11.98 12.70
C VAL A 38 12.87 -10.64 12.50
N PHE A 39 12.34 -9.79 11.65
CA PHE A 39 12.86 -8.46 11.42
C PHE A 39 12.89 -7.62 12.70
N VAL A 40 11.77 -7.53 13.42
CA VAL A 40 11.68 -6.79 14.69
C VAL A 40 12.70 -7.31 15.69
N ASN A 41 12.74 -8.61 15.91
CA ASN A 41 13.67 -9.25 16.85
C ASN A 41 15.13 -8.96 16.49
N THR A 42 15.48 -9.05 15.20
CA THR A 42 16.84 -8.83 14.71
C THR A 42 17.27 -7.38 14.93
N VAL A 43 16.44 -6.41 14.58
CA VAL A 43 16.77 -4.99 14.76
C VAL A 43 16.93 -4.69 16.26
N ARG A 44 16.02 -5.14 17.12
CA ARG A 44 16.11 -4.92 18.58
C ARG A 44 17.37 -5.54 19.18
N ALA A 45 17.78 -6.71 18.72
CA ALA A 45 18.98 -7.42 19.18
C ALA A 45 20.29 -6.69 18.85
N THR A 46 20.31 -5.79 17.84
CA THR A 46 21.51 -4.98 17.54
C THR A 46 21.82 -3.92 18.62
N GLY A 47 20.86 -3.63 19.48
CA GLY A 47 21.04 -2.69 20.60
C GLY A 47 21.24 -1.23 20.18
N GLY A 48 21.83 -0.45 21.08
CA GLY A 48 22.04 0.98 20.85
C GLY A 48 20.72 1.71 20.55
N ARG A 49 20.74 2.65 19.60
CA ARG A 49 19.52 3.39 19.19
C ARG A 49 18.51 2.52 18.45
N ASN A 50 18.92 1.38 17.91
CA ASN A 50 17.98 0.45 17.26
C ASN A 50 17.02 -0.18 18.26
N HIS A 51 17.36 -0.19 19.55
CA HIS A 51 16.44 -0.61 20.60
C HIS A 51 15.13 0.22 20.59
N TYR A 52 15.19 1.49 20.22
CA TYR A 52 14.04 2.42 20.21
C TYR A 52 13.63 2.89 18.81
N ARG A 53 14.28 2.39 17.78
CA ARG A 53 14.01 2.78 16.39
C ARG A 53 12.58 2.44 16.02
N HIS A 54 11.94 3.34 15.28
CA HIS A 54 10.68 3.03 14.63
C HIS A 54 10.92 2.05 13.48
N LEU A 55 10.08 1.05 13.41
CA LEU A 55 10.12 -0.02 12.42
C LEU A 55 8.85 0.00 11.60
N ILE A 56 8.98 -0.37 10.34
CA ILE A 56 7.87 -0.50 9.40
C ILE A 56 7.75 -1.98 9.04
N VAL A 57 6.58 -2.53 9.22
CA VAL A 57 6.23 -3.91 8.87
C VAL A 57 5.09 -3.89 7.86
N GLN A 58 5.00 -4.93 7.04
CA GLN A 58 4.05 -4.99 5.94
C GLN A 58 3.16 -6.23 6.07
N ALA A 59 1.90 -6.08 5.64
CA ALA A 59 1.04 -7.21 5.37
C ALA A 59 1.49 -7.95 4.09
N TYR A 60 0.90 -9.12 3.85
CA TYR A 60 1.14 -9.86 2.61
C TYR A 60 0.81 -9.00 1.39
N ASN A 61 1.79 -8.86 0.49
CA ASN A 61 1.73 -8.03 -0.72
C ASN A 61 1.35 -6.56 -0.44
N THR A 62 1.59 -6.05 0.76
CA THR A 62 1.20 -4.68 1.19
C THR A 62 -0.27 -4.31 0.97
N ASP A 63 -1.10 -5.31 0.70
CA ASP A 63 -2.51 -5.18 0.34
C ASP A 63 -3.36 -4.84 1.56
N VAL A 64 -4.21 -3.81 1.44
CA VAL A 64 -5.05 -3.31 2.55
C VAL A 64 -6.05 -4.36 3.04
N ALA A 65 -6.72 -5.07 2.13
CA ALA A 65 -7.72 -6.06 2.53
C ALA A 65 -7.06 -7.26 3.23
N LYS A 66 -5.89 -7.69 2.74
CA LYS A 66 -5.11 -8.76 3.38
C LYS A 66 -4.53 -8.31 4.73
N ALA A 67 -4.16 -7.02 4.85
CA ALA A 67 -3.79 -6.46 6.14
C ALA A 67 -4.93 -6.61 7.15
N VAL A 68 -6.12 -6.15 6.81
CA VAL A 68 -7.29 -6.21 7.69
C VAL A 68 -7.66 -7.64 8.07
N ALA A 69 -7.54 -8.59 7.13
CA ALA A 69 -7.98 -9.97 7.34
C ALA A 69 -6.94 -10.87 8.00
N HIS A 70 -5.64 -10.71 7.72
CA HIS A 70 -4.63 -11.73 8.02
C HIS A 70 -3.36 -11.20 8.69
N PHE A 71 -3.20 -9.87 8.81
CA PHE A 71 -2.01 -9.32 9.46
C PHE A 71 -2.05 -9.55 10.98
N THR A 72 -0.90 -9.97 11.50
CA THR A 72 -0.68 -10.09 12.94
C THR A 72 0.46 -9.18 13.35
N MET A 73 0.18 -8.25 14.26
CA MET A 73 1.21 -7.36 14.80
C MET A 73 2.32 -8.17 15.45
N PRO A 74 3.59 -7.98 15.05
CA PRO A 74 4.70 -8.65 15.72
C PRO A 74 4.85 -8.18 17.16
N LEU A 75 5.30 -9.07 18.02
CA LEU A 75 5.65 -8.74 19.39
C LEU A 75 6.92 -7.88 19.40
N ASP A 76 6.88 -6.78 20.13
CA ASP A 76 8.03 -5.90 20.32
C ASP A 76 8.28 -5.67 21.83
N ILE A 77 9.54 -5.65 22.21
CA ILE A 77 9.95 -5.30 23.58
C ILE A 77 9.80 -3.80 23.87
N VAL A 78 9.59 -2.99 22.83
CA VAL A 78 9.38 -1.53 22.91
C VAL A 78 8.01 -1.20 22.36
N GLN A 79 7.18 -0.58 23.18
CA GLN A 79 5.82 -0.22 22.78
C GLN A 79 5.78 0.98 21.84
N ASN A 80 4.78 1.02 20.96
CA ASN A 80 4.46 2.14 20.08
C ASN A 80 5.62 2.55 19.16
N ARG A 81 6.36 1.57 18.61
CA ARG A 81 7.48 1.79 17.71
C ARG A 81 7.36 1.05 16.37
N ILE A 82 6.18 0.52 16.08
CA ILE A 82 5.91 -0.19 14.82
C ILE A 82 4.81 0.53 14.05
N PHE A 83 5.05 0.72 12.76
CA PHE A 83 4.09 1.18 11.77
C PHE A 83 3.70 0.02 10.88
N LEU A 84 2.43 -0.06 10.50
CA LEU A 84 1.99 -0.91 9.41
C LEU A 84 2.06 -0.11 8.11
N GLU A 85 2.68 -0.69 7.09
CA GLU A 85 2.72 -0.14 5.74
C GLU A 85 1.80 -0.93 4.82
N CYS A 86 1.00 -0.21 4.05
CA CYS A 86 0.22 -0.71 2.93
C CYS A 86 0.56 0.10 1.68
N HIS A 87 0.32 -0.50 0.50
CA HIS A 87 0.37 0.18 -0.78
C HIS A 87 -1.04 0.31 -1.34
N TYR A 88 -1.28 1.34 -2.15
CA TYR A 88 -2.60 1.58 -2.71
C TYR A 88 -2.52 1.94 -4.20
N TYR A 89 -2.91 1.01 -5.04
CA TYR A 89 -2.87 1.14 -6.50
C TYR A 89 -4.21 0.79 -7.17
N ASP A 90 -5.32 0.96 -6.44
CA ASP A 90 -6.64 0.79 -7.05
C ASP A 90 -7.19 2.10 -7.63
N PRO A 91 -7.80 2.06 -8.81
CA PRO A 91 -7.98 0.88 -9.67
C PRO A 91 -6.72 0.56 -10.48
N TYR A 92 -6.36 -0.71 -10.52
CA TYR A 92 -5.15 -1.22 -11.19
C TYR A 92 -4.99 -0.73 -12.64
N ASP A 93 -6.09 -0.71 -13.41
CA ASP A 93 -6.10 -0.33 -14.81
C ASP A 93 -5.83 1.17 -15.05
N PHE A 94 -6.05 2.02 -14.06
CA PHE A 94 -5.67 3.44 -14.12
C PHE A 94 -4.26 3.67 -13.55
N THR A 95 -3.90 2.98 -12.48
CA THR A 95 -2.70 3.28 -11.69
C THR A 95 -1.43 2.64 -12.24
N ILE A 96 -1.32 1.30 -12.22
CA ILE A 96 -0.06 0.60 -12.50
C ILE A 96 -0.11 -0.38 -13.66
N MET A 97 -1.28 -0.59 -14.28
CA MET A 97 -1.37 -1.45 -15.45
C MET A 97 -0.38 -1.00 -16.53
N PRO A 98 0.38 -1.90 -17.16
CA PRO A 98 1.22 -1.56 -18.31
C PRO A 98 0.43 -0.86 -19.41
N ASN A 99 1.15 -0.14 -20.29
CA ASN A 99 0.55 0.48 -21.48
C ASN A 99 0.09 -0.59 -22.48
N ASP A 100 -1.15 -1.01 -22.35
CA ASP A 100 -1.86 -1.92 -23.24
C ASP A 100 -3.22 -1.32 -23.61
N GLU A 101 -4.04 -2.04 -24.39
CA GLU A 101 -5.34 -1.58 -24.85
C GLU A 101 -6.43 -1.50 -23.76
N ASN A 102 -6.17 -2.06 -22.57
CA ASN A 102 -7.15 -2.18 -21.49
C ASN A 102 -6.95 -1.13 -20.38
N PHE A 103 -5.83 -0.38 -20.39
CA PHE A 103 -5.62 0.65 -19.37
C PHE A 103 -6.74 1.71 -19.42
N LYS A 104 -6.99 2.35 -18.28
CA LYS A 104 -7.87 3.50 -18.16
C LYS A 104 -7.06 4.79 -18.13
N SER A 105 -7.52 5.79 -18.87
CA SER A 105 -6.85 7.08 -18.98
C SER A 105 -7.41 8.13 -18.02
N GLN A 106 -8.57 7.87 -17.42
CA GLN A 106 -9.30 8.83 -16.59
C GLN A 106 -9.72 8.21 -15.26
N TRP A 107 -9.88 9.07 -14.25
CA TRP A 107 -10.36 8.72 -12.92
C TRP A 107 -11.21 9.84 -12.34
N GLY A 108 -12.18 9.45 -11.50
CA GLY A 108 -12.99 10.36 -10.71
C GLY A 108 -14.35 10.70 -11.32
N ALA A 109 -15.26 11.13 -10.46
CA ALA A 109 -16.64 11.46 -10.83
C ALA A 109 -16.75 12.55 -11.92
N ALA A 110 -15.75 13.42 -12.01
CA ALA A 110 -15.70 14.45 -13.06
C ALA A 110 -15.61 13.87 -14.50
N PHE A 111 -15.19 12.63 -14.63
CA PHE A 111 -15.03 11.90 -15.89
C PHE A 111 -16.04 10.75 -16.05
N ALA A 112 -17.12 10.74 -15.26
CA ALA A 112 -18.13 9.69 -15.34
C ALA A 112 -18.68 9.53 -16.75
N GLY A 113 -18.66 8.30 -17.27
CA GLY A 113 -19.04 8.00 -18.65
C GLY A 113 -17.89 8.12 -19.68
N GLY A 114 -16.71 8.57 -19.27
CA GLY A 114 -15.49 8.55 -20.07
C GLY A 114 -14.72 7.22 -19.93
N ASP A 115 -13.41 7.26 -20.18
CA ASP A 115 -12.51 6.10 -20.09
C ASP A 115 -12.04 5.88 -18.64
N VAL A 116 -12.98 5.53 -17.76
CA VAL A 116 -12.78 5.29 -16.32
C VAL A 116 -12.93 3.81 -15.97
N SER A 117 -12.28 3.39 -14.89
CA SER A 117 -12.51 2.06 -14.30
C SER A 117 -13.91 1.94 -13.72
N ALA A 118 -14.44 0.72 -13.72
CA ALA A 118 -15.72 0.42 -13.09
C ALA A 118 -15.65 0.41 -11.56
N THR A 119 -14.45 0.30 -10.98
CA THR A 119 -14.18 0.22 -9.55
C THR A 119 -13.01 1.15 -9.19
N GLY A 120 -12.70 1.29 -7.89
CA GLY A 120 -11.59 2.12 -7.42
C GLY A 120 -11.83 3.62 -7.58
N GLN A 121 -13.09 4.03 -7.61
CA GLN A 121 -13.48 5.43 -7.60
C GLN A 121 -13.51 5.98 -6.15
N GLU A 122 -13.87 7.24 -5.97
CA GLU A 122 -13.77 7.94 -4.68
C GLU A 122 -14.35 7.14 -3.52
N GLY A 123 -15.55 6.59 -3.65
CA GLY A 123 -16.22 5.81 -2.60
C GLY A 123 -15.50 4.50 -2.28
N ASP A 124 -14.86 3.87 -3.25
CA ASP A 124 -14.08 2.65 -3.06
C ASP A 124 -12.78 2.96 -2.29
N ILE A 125 -12.12 4.08 -2.62
CA ILE A 125 -10.93 4.57 -1.89
C ILE A 125 -11.29 4.81 -0.41
N GLU A 126 -12.38 5.56 -0.16
CA GLU A 126 -12.84 5.84 1.20
C GLU A 126 -13.13 4.55 1.98
N ALA A 127 -13.85 3.62 1.38
CA ALA A 127 -14.18 2.34 2.01
C ALA A 127 -12.91 1.53 2.34
N THR A 128 -11.99 1.44 1.39
CA THR A 128 -10.75 0.67 1.54
C THR A 128 -9.85 1.29 2.61
N LEU A 129 -9.54 2.58 2.52
CA LEU A 129 -8.64 3.23 3.47
C LEU A 129 -9.28 3.35 4.87
N SER A 130 -10.59 3.55 4.96
CA SER A 130 -11.29 3.54 6.25
C SER A 130 -11.25 2.18 6.95
N SER A 131 -11.10 1.07 6.23
CA SER A 131 -10.94 -0.25 6.84
C SER A 131 -9.67 -0.36 7.70
N LEU A 132 -8.64 0.45 7.42
CA LEU A 132 -7.41 0.55 8.21
C LEU A 132 -7.62 1.15 9.61
N ASN A 133 -8.79 1.74 9.88
CA ASN A 133 -9.13 2.23 11.21
C ASN A 133 -9.08 1.14 12.29
N VAL A 134 -9.21 -0.12 11.92
CA VAL A 134 -9.00 -1.24 12.85
C VAL A 134 -7.61 -1.20 13.49
N PHE A 135 -6.58 -0.76 12.78
CA PHE A 135 -5.23 -0.60 13.29
C PHE A 135 -5.07 0.73 14.03
N ILE A 136 -5.49 1.83 13.42
CA ILE A 136 -5.35 3.19 13.96
C ILE A 136 -6.03 3.29 15.34
N ASN A 137 -7.23 2.75 15.49
CA ASN A 137 -7.98 2.72 16.75
C ASN A 137 -7.31 1.85 17.84
N ASN A 138 -6.37 0.99 17.45
CA ASN A 138 -5.55 0.19 18.35
C ASN A 138 -4.12 0.75 18.51
N ASN A 139 -3.91 2.04 18.22
CA ASN A 139 -2.64 2.75 18.33
C ASN A 139 -1.53 2.20 17.42
N VAL A 140 -1.89 1.60 16.29
CA VAL A 140 -0.96 1.20 15.24
C VAL A 140 -1.02 2.25 14.13
N PRO A 141 0.00 3.11 13.98
CA PRO A 141 0.03 4.05 12.86
C PRO A 141 0.16 3.29 11.53
N VAL A 142 -0.55 3.76 10.51
CA VAL A 142 -0.50 3.20 9.16
C VAL A 142 0.17 4.18 8.22
N ILE A 143 1.01 3.67 7.33
CA ILE A 143 1.67 4.43 6.26
C ILE A 143 1.18 3.84 4.92
N ILE A 144 0.74 4.71 4.02
CA ILE A 144 0.60 4.34 2.61
C ILE A 144 1.96 4.63 1.96
N GLY A 145 2.79 3.58 1.85
CA GLY A 145 4.18 3.70 1.42
C GLY A 145 4.33 3.93 -0.08
N GLU A 146 3.39 3.39 -0.85
CA GLU A 146 3.35 3.54 -2.30
C GLU A 146 1.91 3.75 -2.77
N TYR A 147 1.73 4.70 -3.69
CA TYR A 147 0.47 4.98 -4.37
C TYR A 147 0.73 5.88 -5.58
N GLY A 148 -0.22 5.95 -6.47
CA GLY A 148 -0.21 6.92 -7.56
C GLY A 148 -0.36 6.30 -8.95
N PRO A 149 -0.83 7.10 -9.93
CA PRO A 149 -1.10 6.63 -11.28
C PRO A 149 0.09 6.80 -12.23
N THR A 150 0.28 5.80 -13.09
CA THR A 150 1.23 5.84 -14.20
C THR A 150 0.94 7.01 -15.14
N LEU A 151 1.97 7.67 -15.64
CA LEU A 151 1.82 8.62 -16.76
C LEU A 151 1.63 7.85 -18.07
N ARG A 152 0.57 8.20 -18.80
CA ARG A 152 0.27 7.68 -20.15
C ARG A 152 0.80 8.66 -21.20
N ASP A 153 2.09 8.65 -21.44
CA ASP A 153 2.80 9.59 -22.30
C ASP A 153 2.50 9.42 -23.80
N GLN A 154 1.89 8.29 -24.17
CA GLN A 154 1.39 8.06 -25.53
C GLN A 154 0.10 8.86 -25.86
N LEU A 155 -0.60 9.40 -24.85
CA LEU A 155 -1.78 10.23 -25.06
C LEU A 155 -1.38 11.63 -25.55
N THR A 156 -2.26 12.26 -26.33
CA THR A 156 -2.04 13.60 -26.88
C THR A 156 -3.30 14.45 -26.83
N GLY A 157 -3.15 15.77 -26.96
CA GLY A 157 -4.28 16.72 -27.01
C GLY A 157 -5.17 16.60 -25.76
N GLU A 158 -6.48 16.67 -25.95
CA GLU A 158 -7.48 16.64 -24.89
C GLU A 158 -7.40 15.36 -24.04
N ALA A 159 -7.08 14.22 -24.65
CA ALA A 159 -6.92 12.96 -23.91
C ALA A 159 -5.78 13.03 -22.90
N LEU A 160 -4.66 13.65 -23.25
CA LEU A 160 -3.56 13.87 -22.30
C LEU A 160 -3.94 14.88 -21.22
N GLU A 161 -4.61 15.97 -21.57
CA GLU A 161 -5.06 16.97 -20.59
C GLU A 161 -6.00 16.35 -19.54
N ASN A 162 -6.97 15.57 -19.98
CA ASN A 162 -7.90 14.85 -19.10
C ASN A 162 -7.18 13.82 -18.24
N HIS A 163 -6.19 13.11 -18.79
CA HIS A 163 -5.37 12.18 -18.05
C HIS A 163 -4.57 12.88 -16.94
N LEU A 164 -3.88 13.97 -17.26
CA LEU A 164 -3.10 14.73 -16.28
C LEU A 164 -3.99 15.29 -15.16
N LYS A 165 -5.19 15.77 -15.51
CA LYS A 165 -6.17 16.20 -14.52
C LYS A 165 -6.58 15.04 -13.62
N SER A 166 -6.97 13.91 -14.19
CA SER A 166 -7.35 12.70 -13.43
C SER A 166 -6.24 12.22 -12.49
N ARG A 167 -4.97 12.28 -12.92
CA ARG A 167 -3.83 11.92 -12.06
C ARG A 167 -3.71 12.87 -10.85
N ASN A 168 -3.87 14.16 -11.06
CA ASN A 168 -3.82 15.13 -9.98
C ASN A 168 -4.98 14.95 -9.02
N ASP A 169 -6.20 14.78 -9.53
CA ASP A 169 -7.40 14.57 -8.73
C ASP A 169 -7.28 13.28 -7.88
N TYR A 170 -6.76 12.20 -8.46
CA TYR A 170 -6.50 10.94 -7.74
C TYR A 170 -5.49 11.12 -6.60
N ILE A 171 -4.33 11.70 -6.89
CA ILE A 171 -3.29 11.92 -5.87
C ILE A 171 -3.84 12.80 -4.75
N GLU A 172 -4.52 13.89 -5.09
CA GLU A 172 -5.14 14.77 -4.10
C GLU A 172 -6.18 14.03 -3.24
N TYR A 173 -6.94 13.13 -3.84
CA TYR A 173 -7.97 12.37 -3.13
C TYR A 173 -7.39 11.36 -2.15
N VAL A 174 -6.37 10.62 -2.58
CA VAL A 174 -5.71 9.60 -1.72
C VAL A 174 -5.01 10.22 -0.51
N VAL A 175 -4.50 11.47 -0.61
CA VAL A 175 -3.75 12.12 0.49
C VAL A 175 -4.62 12.98 1.42
N LYS A 176 -5.90 13.11 1.15
CA LYS A 176 -6.86 13.84 2.03
C LYS A 176 -7.36 12.97 3.16
#